data_21a97d4fe2b6140ff5b9c02488844dbd
#
_entry.id   21a97d4fe2b6140ff5b9c02488844dbd
#
_cell.length_a   1.000
_cell.length_b   1.000
_cell.length_c   1.000
_cell.angle_alpha   90.00
_cell.angle_beta   90.00
_cell.angle_gamma   90.00
#
_symmetry.space_group_name_H-M   'P 1'
#
loop_
_entity.id
_entity.type
_entity.pdbx_description
1 polymer ?
#
loop_
_entity_poly.entity_id
_entity_poly.type
_entity_poly.pdbx_seq_one_letter_code
_entity_poly.pdbx_strand_id
1 'polypeptide(L)'
;MTRPCDLDAVEARKLIGNRQLSPVELTKSCIEQIDKLNADVNAVVAIDNTDVLKQAKKAEDDVMSVSELGLLHGLPVGIKDLNIVKNLRSTSGSKIYENRIPESDDTVVEDIRNEGAIIFCKTNTPEFGAGGNTKNKVYGATSNPFDLNKTPAGSSGGSAAALACNMMPLANGSDYGGSLRTPAGFCGVNGFRPSPGLVPATEASVGLNPFAVQGPMGRNVADTYLLLQAQVNLNRMDPFSSFDSISMPQELIGADLSNIKMAYSPDLGCAPVDNEIKSTFLNKVSTFKSNFKKSDQAEPDFLDVHNCFEVIRGFNYVCLLYTSPSPRD
;
A
#
# COMPACT_ATOMS: atom_id res chain seq x y z
N MET A 1 -5.55 24.09 -16.04
CA MET A 1 -6.44 23.30 -15.14
C MET A 1 -5.66 22.12 -14.62
N THR A 2 -5.77 21.79 -13.35
CA THR A 2 -5.18 20.58 -12.76
C THR A 2 -5.84 19.36 -13.38
N ARG A 3 -5.08 18.36 -13.79
CA ARG A 3 -5.66 17.10 -14.33
C ARG A 3 -6.34 16.33 -13.19
N PRO A 4 -7.44 15.62 -13.40
CA PRO A 4 -8.10 14.83 -12.36
C PRO A 4 -7.16 13.86 -11.61
N CYS A 5 -6.23 13.18 -12.29
CA CYS A 5 -5.26 12.27 -11.67
C CYS A 5 -4.23 12.96 -10.75
N ASP A 6 -4.08 14.29 -10.84
CA ASP A 6 -3.17 15.05 -9.97
C ASP A 6 -3.83 15.47 -8.64
N LEU A 7 -5.16 15.33 -8.52
CA LEU A 7 -5.90 15.63 -7.30
C LEU A 7 -5.55 14.62 -6.19
N ASP A 8 -5.47 15.10 -4.95
CA ASP A 8 -5.41 14.22 -3.79
C ASP A 8 -6.69 13.39 -3.65
N ALA A 9 -6.59 12.20 -3.04
CA ALA A 9 -7.75 11.30 -2.93
C ALA A 9 -8.89 11.93 -2.12
N VAL A 10 -8.57 12.61 -1.03
CA VAL A 10 -9.56 13.30 -0.18
C VAL A 10 -10.27 14.41 -0.97
N GLU A 11 -9.53 15.20 -1.74
CA GLU A 11 -10.10 16.24 -2.58
C GLU A 11 -10.96 15.65 -3.70
N ALA A 12 -10.45 14.64 -4.42
CA ALA A 12 -11.19 13.95 -5.48
C ALA A 12 -12.51 13.35 -4.94
N ARG A 13 -12.44 12.68 -3.77
CA ARG A 13 -13.65 12.12 -3.12
C ARG A 13 -14.68 13.19 -2.76
N LYS A 14 -14.23 14.33 -2.25
CA LYS A 14 -15.10 15.48 -1.96
C LYS A 14 -15.75 16.04 -3.22
N LEU A 15 -14.98 16.25 -4.28
CA LEU A 15 -15.49 16.74 -5.56
C LEU A 15 -16.50 15.77 -6.19
N ILE A 16 -16.26 14.45 -6.10
CA ILE A 16 -17.22 13.42 -6.54
C ILE A 16 -18.51 13.52 -5.74
N GLY A 17 -18.45 13.58 -4.41
CA GLY A 17 -19.63 13.71 -3.55
C GLY A 17 -20.44 14.98 -3.83
N ASN A 18 -19.75 16.07 -4.19
CA ASN A 18 -20.38 17.36 -4.57
C ASN A 18 -20.81 17.43 -6.04
N ARG A 19 -20.66 16.36 -6.83
CA ARG A 19 -20.97 16.30 -8.27
C ARG A 19 -20.17 17.29 -9.13
N GLN A 20 -18.94 17.61 -8.68
CA GLN A 20 -18.02 18.52 -9.36
C GLN A 20 -16.92 17.79 -10.14
N LEU A 21 -16.78 16.49 -9.91
CA LEU A 21 -15.87 15.58 -10.61
C LEU A 21 -16.60 14.26 -10.87
N SER A 22 -16.58 13.78 -12.11
CA SER A 22 -17.10 12.46 -12.43
C SER A 22 -16.09 11.36 -12.07
N PRO A 23 -16.51 10.24 -11.44
CA PRO A 23 -15.68 9.05 -11.31
C PRO A 23 -15.12 8.57 -12.66
N VAL A 24 -15.87 8.74 -13.74
CA VAL A 24 -15.45 8.37 -15.11
C VAL A 24 -14.32 9.29 -15.60
N GLU A 25 -14.41 10.60 -15.35
CA GLU A 25 -13.36 11.57 -15.71
C GLU A 25 -12.07 11.27 -14.94
N LEU A 26 -12.14 11.05 -13.62
CA LEU A 26 -10.98 10.69 -12.80
C LEU A 26 -10.33 9.40 -13.29
N THR A 27 -11.14 8.35 -13.51
CA THR A 27 -10.67 7.05 -13.97
C THR A 27 -9.98 7.14 -15.33
N LYS A 28 -10.56 7.86 -16.30
CA LYS A 28 -9.95 8.09 -17.62
C LYS A 28 -8.63 8.83 -17.50
N SER A 29 -8.55 9.87 -16.67
CA SER A 29 -7.32 10.62 -16.42
C SER A 29 -6.21 9.74 -15.82
N CYS A 30 -6.57 8.79 -14.94
CA CYS A 30 -5.63 7.80 -14.39
C CYS A 30 -5.16 6.80 -15.47
N ILE A 31 -6.06 6.32 -16.34
CA ILE A 31 -5.70 5.43 -17.46
C ILE A 31 -4.73 6.14 -18.41
N GLU A 32 -5.02 7.36 -18.82
CA GLU A 32 -4.14 8.17 -19.68
C GLU A 32 -2.74 8.35 -19.04
N GLN A 33 -2.67 8.53 -17.73
CA GLN A 33 -1.41 8.65 -17.02
C GLN A 33 -0.63 7.32 -16.98
N ILE A 34 -1.32 6.18 -16.84
CA ILE A 34 -0.72 4.85 -16.97
C ILE A 34 -0.16 4.66 -18.38
N ASP A 35 -0.96 4.92 -19.42
CA ASP A 35 -0.54 4.77 -20.81
C ASP A 35 0.69 5.60 -21.14
N LYS A 36 0.82 6.77 -20.53
CA LYS A 36 1.96 7.69 -20.73
C LYS A 36 3.25 7.23 -20.07
N LEU A 37 3.20 6.66 -18.86
CA LEU A 37 4.38 6.48 -18.02
C LEU A 37 4.72 5.02 -17.72
N ASN A 38 3.77 4.10 -17.82
CA ASN A 38 3.96 2.75 -17.31
C ASN A 38 4.93 1.92 -18.15
N ALA A 39 5.14 2.28 -19.42
CA ALA A 39 6.13 1.63 -20.28
C ALA A 39 7.56 1.78 -19.72
N ASP A 40 7.86 2.93 -19.09
CA ASP A 40 9.17 3.22 -18.51
C ASP A 40 9.29 2.73 -17.06
N VAL A 41 8.21 2.85 -16.29
CA VAL A 41 8.22 2.59 -14.84
C VAL A 41 7.86 1.13 -14.50
N ASN A 42 6.98 0.50 -15.30
CA ASN A 42 6.46 -0.86 -15.08
C ASN A 42 5.88 -1.07 -13.66
N ALA A 43 5.03 -0.16 -13.23
CA ALA A 43 4.39 -0.17 -11.91
C ALA A 43 3.05 -0.91 -11.90
N VAL A 44 2.24 -0.73 -12.96
CA VAL A 44 0.93 -1.38 -13.17
C VAL A 44 1.13 -2.60 -14.08
N VAL A 45 0.65 -3.77 -13.63
CA VAL A 45 0.94 -5.06 -14.29
C VAL A 45 -0.29 -5.81 -14.79
N ALA A 46 -1.48 -5.43 -14.34
CA ALA A 46 -2.74 -5.90 -14.90
C ALA A 46 -3.84 -4.86 -14.68
N ILE A 47 -4.61 -4.59 -15.74
CA ILE A 47 -5.78 -3.70 -15.73
C ILE A 47 -6.77 -4.21 -16.78
N ASP A 48 -8.06 -4.16 -16.46
CA ASP A 48 -9.14 -4.33 -17.43
C ASP A 48 -9.86 -3.00 -17.60
N ASN A 49 -9.49 -2.24 -18.63
CA ASN A 49 -10.03 -0.90 -18.88
C ASN A 49 -11.55 -0.94 -19.11
N THR A 50 -12.11 -2.04 -19.63
CA THR A 50 -13.55 -2.17 -19.87
C THR A 50 -14.29 -2.30 -18.55
N ASP A 51 -13.83 -3.20 -17.66
CA ASP A 51 -14.45 -3.40 -16.36
C ASP A 51 -14.28 -2.17 -15.46
N VAL A 52 -13.11 -1.57 -15.44
CA VAL A 52 -12.79 -0.36 -14.66
C VAL A 52 -13.71 0.82 -15.06
N LEU A 53 -13.91 1.05 -16.36
CA LEU A 53 -14.82 2.10 -16.81
C LEU A 53 -16.29 1.78 -16.53
N LYS A 54 -16.67 0.50 -16.51
CA LYS A 54 -18.00 0.07 -16.06
C LYS A 54 -18.21 0.32 -14.57
N GLN A 55 -17.22 0.02 -13.73
CA GLN A 55 -17.25 0.35 -12.29
C GLN A 55 -17.35 1.88 -12.09
N ALA A 56 -16.56 2.67 -12.83
CA ALA A 56 -16.60 4.12 -12.77
C ALA A 56 -17.97 4.69 -13.17
N LYS A 57 -18.57 4.15 -14.22
CA LYS A 57 -19.92 4.57 -14.66
C LYS A 57 -20.97 4.23 -13.62
N LYS A 58 -20.91 3.04 -13.03
CA LYS A 58 -21.80 2.67 -11.93
C LYS A 58 -21.64 3.64 -10.75
N ALA A 59 -20.41 3.96 -10.35
CA ALA A 59 -20.15 4.91 -9.26
C ALA A 59 -20.70 6.32 -9.58
N GLU A 60 -20.61 6.78 -10.84
CA GLU A 60 -21.21 8.04 -11.28
C GLU A 60 -22.73 8.03 -11.15
N ASP A 61 -23.39 6.94 -11.57
CA ASP A 61 -24.83 6.78 -11.47
C ASP A 61 -25.29 6.72 -10.00
N ASP A 62 -24.52 6.04 -9.14
CA ASP A 62 -24.79 5.95 -7.70
C ASP A 62 -24.74 7.33 -7.02
N VAL A 63 -23.78 8.22 -7.39
CA VAL A 63 -23.74 9.62 -6.89
C VAL A 63 -25.02 10.39 -7.16
N MET A 64 -25.73 10.05 -8.23
CA MET A 64 -26.98 10.72 -8.62
C MET A 64 -28.22 10.17 -7.90
N SER A 65 -28.17 8.92 -7.44
CA SER A 65 -29.33 8.16 -6.96
C SER A 65 -29.27 7.71 -5.51
N VAL A 66 -28.07 7.59 -4.91
CA VAL A 66 -27.87 7.05 -3.55
C VAL A 66 -27.68 8.20 -2.56
N SER A 67 -28.30 8.08 -1.39
CA SER A 67 -28.21 9.09 -0.31
C SER A 67 -26.94 8.99 0.52
N GLU A 68 -26.34 7.80 0.59
CA GLU A 68 -25.16 7.54 1.40
C GLU A 68 -24.10 6.82 0.55
N LEU A 69 -22.92 7.41 0.45
CA LEU A 69 -21.81 6.93 -0.35
C LEU A 69 -20.65 6.49 0.56
N GLY A 70 -20.06 5.36 0.27
CA GLY A 70 -18.88 4.84 0.98
C GLY A 70 -17.69 5.82 0.98
N LEU A 71 -16.75 5.58 1.88
CA LEU A 71 -15.58 6.44 2.10
C LEU A 71 -14.74 6.61 0.82
N LEU A 72 -14.59 5.56 0.03
CA LEU A 72 -13.77 5.53 -1.20
C LEU A 72 -14.58 5.68 -2.48
N HIS A 73 -15.87 6.03 -2.38
CA HIS A 73 -16.78 5.98 -3.51
C HIS A 73 -16.26 6.72 -4.75
N GLY A 74 -16.12 5.98 -5.85
CA GLY A 74 -15.67 6.50 -7.14
C GLY A 74 -14.16 6.76 -7.27
N LEU A 75 -13.36 6.44 -6.25
CA LEU A 75 -11.89 6.55 -6.29
C LEU A 75 -11.25 5.30 -6.89
N PRO A 76 -10.34 5.43 -7.89
CA PRO A 76 -9.51 4.34 -8.36
C PRO A 76 -8.48 3.92 -7.29
N VAL A 77 -8.45 2.62 -6.95
CA VAL A 77 -7.51 2.05 -5.97
C VAL A 77 -6.71 0.93 -6.62
N GLY A 78 -5.38 1.04 -6.59
CA GLY A 78 -4.47 0.00 -7.06
C GLY A 78 -4.28 -1.09 -6.00
N ILE A 79 -4.28 -2.35 -6.44
CA ILE A 79 -4.13 -3.51 -5.55
C ILE A 79 -2.79 -4.20 -5.81
N LYS A 80 -1.97 -4.33 -4.77
CA LYS A 80 -0.70 -5.06 -4.84
C LYS A 80 -0.92 -6.49 -5.34
N ASP A 81 -0.06 -6.98 -6.24
CA ASP A 81 -0.23 -8.31 -6.85
C ASP A 81 0.11 -9.49 -5.90
N LEU A 82 0.08 -9.27 -4.61
CA LEU A 82 -0.02 -10.31 -3.58
C LEU A 82 -1.46 -10.60 -3.18
N ASN A 83 -2.34 -9.61 -3.24
CA ASN A 83 -3.75 -9.77 -2.94
C ASN A 83 -4.52 -10.23 -4.18
N ILE A 84 -5.42 -11.15 -3.98
CA ILE A 84 -6.29 -11.71 -5.02
C ILE A 84 -7.41 -10.71 -5.33
N VAL A 85 -7.66 -10.49 -6.62
CA VAL A 85 -8.77 -9.68 -7.13
C VAL A 85 -9.64 -10.52 -8.05
N LYS A 86 -10.91 -10.60 -7.76
CA LYS A 86 -11.91 -11.32 -8.57
C LYS A 86 -11.89 -10.85 -10.02
N ASN A 87 -11.85 -11.80 -10.95
CA ASN A 87 -11.86 -11.60 -12.39
C ASN A 87 -10.66 -10.79 -12.95
N LEU A 88 -9.64 -10.50 -12.13
CA LEU A 88 -8.45 -9.82 -12.59
C LEU A 88 -7.21 -10.69 -12.35
N ARG A 89 -6.37 -10.83 -13.37
CA ARG A 89 -5.14 -11.62 -13.30
C ARG A 89 -4.33 -11.26 -12.05
N SER A 90 -4.07 -12.24 -11.19
CA SER A 90 -3.41 -12.08 -9.88
C SER A 90 -2.34 -13.17 -9.71
N THR A 91 -1.06 -12.79 -9.85
CA THR A 91 0.03 -13.76 -10.06
C THR A 91 0.93 -13.95 -8.84
N SER A 92 0.86 -13.07 -7.85
CA SER A 92 1.84 -13.00 -6.76
C SER A 92 3.29 -12.85 -7.26
N GLY A 93 3.49 -12.29 -8.47
CA GLY A 93 4.79 -12.18 -9.14
C GLY A 93 5.42 -13.52 -9.52
N SER A 94 4.69 -14.63 -9.44
CA SER A 94 5.20 -15.99 -9.66
C SER A 94 4.71 -16.60 -10.97
N LYS A 95 5.62 -17.33 -11.65
CA LYS A 95 5.31 -18.15 -12.82
C LYS A 95 4.30 -19.25 -12.52
N ILE A 96 4.21 -19.72 -11.28
CA ILE A 96 3.23 -20.72 -10.84
C ILE A 96 1.80 -20.22 -11.05
N TYR A 97 1.58 -18.92 -10.85
CA TYR A 97 0.27 -18.29 -10.94
C TYR A 97 0.13 -17.31 -12.11
N GLU A 98 1.03 -17.38 -13.11
CA GLU A 98 1.08 -16.37 -14.18
C GLU A 98 -0.23 -16.20 -14.96
N ASN A 99 -1.08 -17.23 -15.00
CA ASN A 99 -2.36 -17.23 -15.71
C ASN A 99 -3.58 -17.28 -14.76
N ARG A 100 -3.37 -17.12 -13.46
CA ARG A 100 -4.46 -17.22 -12.48
C ARG A 100 -5.41 -16.02 -12.59
N ILE A 101 -6.69 -16.32 -12.82
CA ILE A 101 -7.81 -15.38 -12.73
C ILE A 101 -8.74 -15.88 -11.62
N PRO A 102 -8.74 -15.23 -10.44
CA PRO A 102 -9.51 -15.68 -9.29
C PRO A 102 -11.02 -15.44 -9.44
N GLU A 103 -11.83 -16.24 -8.70
CA GLU A 103 -13.29 -16.12 -8.64
C GLU A 103 -13.79 -15.29 -7.43
N SER A 104 -12.89 -14.94 -6.49
CA SER A 104 -13.18 -14.15 -5.29
C SER A 104 -12.13 -13.06 -5.09
N ASP A 105 -12.47 -12.06 -4.29
CA ASP A 105 -11.52 -11.07 -3.75
C ASP A 105 -10.90 -11.59 -2.44
N ASP A 106 -9.69 -11.13 -2.07
CA ASP A 106 -9.18 -11.21 -0.69
C ASP A 106 -9.96 -10.23 0.20
N THR A 107 -10.02 -10.51 1.51
CA THR A 107 -10.76 -9.71 2.50
C THR A 107 -10.48 -8.21 2.39
N VAL A 108 -9.22 -7.80 2.32
CA VAL A 108 -8.86 -6.37 2.20
C VAL A 108 -9.37 -5.73 0.91
N VAL A 109 -9.50 -6.50 -0.16
CA VAL A 109 -10.04 -6.02 -1.45
C VAL A 109 -11.56 -5.89 -1.37
N GLU A 110 -12.22 -6.84 -0.71
CA GLU A 110 -13.67 -6.77 -0.43
C GLU A 110 -14.01 -5.53 0.41
N ASP A 111 -13.25 -5.26 1.48
CA ASP A 111 -13.44 -4.08 2.33
C ASP A 111 -13.30 -2.78 1.52
N ILE A 112 -12.24 -2.65 0.71
CA ILE A 112 -12.01 -1.50 -0.17
C ILE A 112 -13.17 -1.34 -1.18
N ARG A 113 -13.63 -2.44 -1.78
CA ARG A 113 -14.76 -2.44 -2.73
C ARG A 113 -16.09 -2.05 -2.06
N ASN A 114 -16.34 -2.54 -0.85
CA ASN A 114 -17.56 -2.24 -0.08
C ASN A 114 -17.67 -0.77 0.28
N GLU A 115 -16.53 -0.08 0.42
CA GLU A 115 -16.45 1.38 0.57
C GLU A 115 -16.59 2.15 -0.75
N GLY A 116 -16.99 1.48 -1.82
CA GLY A 116 -17.34 2.09 -3.10
C GLY A 116 -16.14 2.42 -4.00
N ALA A 117 -14.94 1.92 -3.70
CA ALA A 117 -13.77 2.09 -4.54
C ALA A 117 -13.93 1.39 -5.90
N ILE A 118 -13.30 1.95 -6.91
CA ILE A 118 -13.06 1.30 -8.20
C ILE A 118 -11.78 0.47 -8.03
N ILE A 119 -11.90 -0.87 -8.04
CA ILE A 119 -10.73 -1.74 -8.03
C ILE A 119 -10.04 -1.61 -9.39
N PHE A 120 -8.94 -0.85 -9.40
CA PHE A 120 -8.45 -0.23 -10.62
C PHE A 120 -7.47 -1.11 -11.39
N CYS A 121 -6.46 -1.64 -10.71
CA CYS A 121 -5.39 -2.40 -11.35
C CYS A 121 -4.62 -3.24 -10.34
N LYS A 122 -3.72 -4.09 -10.86
CA LYS A 122 -2.70 -4.77 -10.05
C LYS A 122 -1.37 -4.02 -10.16
N THR A 123 -0.69 -3.83 -9.02
CA THR A 123 0.62 -3.20 -8.96
C THR A 123 1.72 -4.23 -8.72
N ASN A 124 2.89 -4.01 -9.31
CA ASN A 124 3.99 -4.98 -9.32
C ASN A 124 4.57 -5.25 -7.92
N THR A 125 5.07 -6.47 -7.73
CA THR A 125 5.67 -6.98 -6.49
C THR A 125 6.78 -7.99 -6.82
N PRO A 126 7.80 -8.22 -5.99
CA PRO A 126 8.65 -9.39 -6.15
C PRO A 126 7.86 -10.68 -5.93
N GLU A 127 8.35 -11.79 -6.47
CA GLU A 127 7.72 -13.10 -6.34
C GLU A 127 7.40 -13.43 -4.87
N PHE A 128 6.13 -13.72 -4.56
CA PHE A 128 5.59 -13.95 -3.21
C PHE A 128 5.90 -12.84 -2.19
N GLY A 129 6.18 -11.62 -2.65
CA GLY A 129 6.59 -10.53 -1.78
C GLY A 129 7.99 -10.68 -1.20
N ALA A 130 8.76 -11.68 -1.67
CA ALA A 130 10.08 -12.01 -1.15
C ALA A 130 11.16 -11.08 -1.70
N GLY A 131 11.63 -10.15 -0.87
CA GLY A 131 12.76 -9.28 -1.18
C GLY A 131 12.44 -7.78 -1.14
N GLY A 132 13.52 -7.00 -1.02
CA GLY A 132 13.48 -5.55 -0.92
C GLY A 132 13.46 -4.81 -2.26
N ASN A 133 13.39 -5.54 -3.40
CA ASN A 133 13.37 -4.96 -4.74
C ASN A 133 12.20 -5.53 -5.54
N THR A 134 11.44 -4.65 -6.19
CA THR A 134 10.26 -5.03 -6.98
C THR A 134 10.69 -5.53 -8.36
N LYS A 135 10.95 -6.84 -8.45
CA LYS A 135 11.34 -7.56 -9.66
C LYS A 135 10.86 -9.00 -9.60
N ASN A 136 10.30 -9.51 -10.70
CA ASN A 136 9.89 -10.91 -10.82
C ASN A 136 10.04 -11.41 -12.27
N LYS A 137 9.83 -12.71 -12.48
CA LYS A 137 9.96 -13.35 -13.79
C LYS A 137 8.71 -13.27 -14.67
N VAL A 138 7.58 -12.80 -14.13
CA VAL A 138 6.32 -12.64 -14.87
C VAL A 138 6.28 -11.30 -15.58
N TYR A 139 6.61 -10.22 -14.85
CA TYR A 139 6.42 -8.84 -15.31
C TYR A 139 7.73 -8.05 -15.45
N GLY A 140 8.84 -8.57 -14.96
CA GLY A 140 10.11 -7.82 -14.93
C GLY A 140 10.25 -6.92 -13.70
N ALA A 141 11.11 -5.90 -13.83
CA ALA A 141 11.42 -4.96 -12.76
C ALA A 141 10.59 -3.67 -12.87
N THR A 142 10.20 -3.12 -11.72
CA THR A 142 9.68 -1.76 -11.61
C THR A 142 10.85 -0.80 -11.37
N SER A 143 10.86 0.34 -12.07
CA SER A 143 11.83 1.41 -11.90
C SER A 143 11.34 2.48 -10.91
N ASN A 144 12.30 3.15 -10.26
CA ASN A 144 12.00 4.31 -9.43
C ASN A 144 11.64 5.51 -10.31
N PRO A 145 10.52 6.21 -10.09
CA PRO A 145 10.11 7.35 -10.92
C PRO A 145 11.08 8.54 -10.94
N PHE A 146 11.92 8.68 -9.91
CA PHE A 146 12.92 9.77 -9.82
C PHE A 146 14.22 9.43 -10.54
N ASP A 147 14.54 8.15 -10.70
CA ASP A 147 15.69 7.64 -11.47
C ASP A 147 15.37 6.24 -11.98
N LEU A 148 15.08 6.12 -13.26
CA LEU A 148 14.67 4.86 -13.89
C LEU A 148 15.73 3.75 -13.82
N ASN A 149 16.97 4.07 -13.48
CA ASN A 149 18.04 3.10 -13.25
C ASN A 149 18.08 2.57 -11.81
N LYS A 150 17.22 3.09 -10.93
CA LYS A 150 17.14 2.71 -9.51
C LYS A 150 15.88 1.89 -9.22
N THR A 151 15.95 1.14 -8.14
CA THR A 151 14.79 0.39 -7.62
C THR A 151 13.84 1.32 -6.88
N PRO A 152 12.51 1.08 -6.95
CA PRO A 152 11.55 1.72 -6.07
C PRO A 152 11.51 1.05 -4.68
N ALA A 153 12.48 0.18 -4.38
CA ALA A 153 12.46 -0.78 -3.30
C ALA A 153 11.31 -1.80 -3.41
N GLY A 154 10.90 -2.43 -2.31
CA GLY A 154 9.85 -3.46 -2.28
C GLY A 154 9.45 -3.86 -0.85
N SER A 155 8.46 -4.73 -0.79
CA SER A 155 7.81 -5.47 -1.89
C SER A 155 6.62 -4.71 -2.53
N SER A 156 6.11 -3.61 -1.97
CA SER A 156 5.02 -2.79 -2.55
C SER A 156 5.56 -1.70 -3.49
N GLY A 157 6.65 -1.99 -4.24
CA GLY A 157 7.31 -0.99 -5.09
C GLY A 157 6.46 -0.54 -6.28
N GLY A 158 5.64 -1.43 -6.85
CA GLY A 158 4.69 -1.06 -7.89
C GLY A 158 3.64 -0.05 -7.39
N SER A 159 3.08 -0.26 -6.19
CA SER A 159 2.13 0.67 -5.56
C SER A 159 2.77 2.04 -5.31
N ALA A 160 3.98 2.06 -4.74
CA ALA A 160 4.69 3.30 -4.46
C ALA A 160 5.04 4.08 -5.74
N ALA A 161 5.57 3.39 -6.76
CA ALA A 161 5.94 4.00 -8.03
C ALA A 161 4.70 4.54 -8.79
N ALA A 162 3.59 3.78 -8.79
CA ALA A 162 2.35 4.22 -9.42
C ALA A 162 1.76 5.47 -8.76
N LEU A 163 1.78 5.55 -7.42
CA LEU A 163 1.36 6.73 -6.67
C LEU A 163 2.24 7.94 -6.98
N ALA A 164 3.57 7.77 -6.95
CA ALA A 164 4.53 8.85 -7.26
C ALA A 164 4.38 9.38 -8.69
N CYS A 165 3.89 8.55 -9.62
CA CYS A 165 3.59 8.92 -11.00
C CYS A 165 2.17 9.48 -11.20
N ASN A 166 1.36 9.67 -10.17
CA ASN A 166 -0.06 10.06 -10.27
C ASN A 166 -0.90 9.12 -11.16
N MET A 167 -0.54 7.83 -11.25
CA MET A 167 -1.31 6.83 -12.01
C MET A 167 -2.64 6.49 -11.32
N MET A 168 -2.73 6.73 -10.02
CA MET A 168 -3.92 6.56 -9.19
C MET A 168 -3.78 7.35 -7.88
N PRO A 169 -4.88 7.71 -7.21
CA PRO A 169 -4.82 8.45 -5.96
C PRO A 169 -4.45 7.59 -4.74
N LEU A 170 -4.82 6.30 -4.74
CA LEU A 170 -4.65 5.37 -3.63
C LEU A 170 -4.15 4.01 -4.11
N ALA A 171 -3.38 3.33 -3.26
CA ALA A 171 -3.01 1.93 -3.48
C ALA A 171 -2.87 1.18 -2.16
N ASN A 172 -3.19 -0.13 -2.15
CA ASN A 172 -2.83 -0.95 -1.01
C ASN A 172 -1.41 -1.51 -1.13
N GLY A 173 -0.88 -1.97 -0.02
CA GLY A 173 0.36 -2.71 0.07
C GLY A 173 0.34 -3.67 1.25
N SER A 174 1.45 -4.33 1.49
CA SER A 174 1.66 -5.20 2.64
C SER A 174 3.05 -5.02 3.20
N ASP A 175 3.23 -5.32 4.48
CA ASP A 175 4.51 -5.13 5.16
C ASP A 175 4.81 -6.31 6.09
N TYR A 176 5.85 -7.05 5.78
CA TYR A 176 6.42 -8.09 6.64
C TYR A 176 7.69 -7.59 7.34
N GLY A 177 8.59 -6.96 6.60
CA GLY A 177 9.87 -6.43 7.07
C GLY A 177 10.19 -5.06 6.49
N GLY A 178 9.18 -4.18 6.30
CA GLY A 178 9.35 -2.84 5.75
C GLY A 178 8.66 -2.60 4.41
N SER A 179 7.89 -3.57 3.89
CA SER A 179 7.42 -3.54 2.50
C SER A 179 6.32 -2.51 2.17
N LEU A 180 5.75 -1.80 3.14
CA LEU A 180 4.99 -0.55 2.97
C LEU A 180 5.91 0.66 3.08
N ARG A 181 6.70 0.70 4.16
CA ARG A 181 7.49 1.85 4.59
C ARG A 181 8.69 2.12 3.68
N THR A 182 9.42 1.07 3.31
CA THR A 182 10.63 1.19 2.49
C THR A 182 10.31 1.72 1.09
N PRO A 183 9.40 1.13 0.29
CA PRO A 183 9.07 1.68 -1.02
C PRO A 183 8.44 3.07 -0.95
N ALA A 184 7.66 3.37 0.09
CA ALA A 184 7.14 4.72 0.31
C ALA A 184 8.27 5.74 0.47
N GLY A 185 9.28 5.43 1.28
CA GLY A 185 10.46 6.28 1.46
C GLY A 185 11.27 6.46 0.18
N PHE A 186 11.42 5.39 -0.63
CA PHE A 186 12.17 5.43 -1.91
C PHE A 186 11.45 6.22 -3.01
N CYS A 187 10.12 6.25 -2.99
CA CYS A 187 9.31 6.92 -4.00
C CYS A 187 8.69 8.24 -3.52
N GLY A 188 9.01 8.71 -2.30
CA GLY A 188 8.51 9.98 -1.79
C GLY A 188 6.99 10.02 -1.58
N VAL A 189 6.38 8.89 -1.22
CA VAL A 189 4.96 8.75 -0.89
C VAL A 189 4.77 8.27 0.54
N ASN A 190 3.53 8.13 1.01
CA ASN A 190 3.24 7.63 2.35
C ASN A 190 2.85 6.15 2.30
N GLY A 191 3.40 5.36 3.21
CA GLY A 191 3.04 3.98 3.44
C GLY A 191 2.93 3.74 4.94
N PHE A 192 1.77 3.30 5.39
CA PHE A 192 1.49 3.10 6.81
C PHE A 192 1.41 1.61 7.13
N ARG A 193 2.24 1.17 8.08
CA ARG A 193 2.18 -0.18 8.64
C ARG A 193 1.29 -0.19 9.88
N PRO A 194 0.07 -0.74 9.81
CA PRO A 194 -0.80 -0.86 10.99
C PRO A 194 -0.29 -1.94 11.96
N SER A 195 -0.87 -1.97 13.16
CA SER A 195 -0.72 -3.10 14.07
C SER A 195 -1.39 -4.36 13.49
N PRO A 196 -0.90 -5.57 13.81
CA PRO A 196 -1.56 -6.81 13.41
C PRO A 196 -3.04 -6.84 13.83
N GLY A 197 -3.91 -7.28 12.94
CA GLY A 197 -5.35 -7.38 13.17
C GLY A 197 -6.15 -6.09 13.04
N LEU A 198 -5.50 -4.92 12.86
CA LEU A 198 -6.21 -3.67 12.58
C LEU A 198 -6.82 -3.68 11.18
N VAL A 199 -6.08 -4.16 10.20
CA VAL A 199 -6.56 -4.52 8.88
C VAL A 199 -6.58 -6.04 8.81
N PRO A 200 -7.76 -6.69 8.69
CA PRO A 200 -7.86 -8.14 8.72
C PRO A 200 -7.10 -8.81 7.57
N ALA A 201 -6.46 -9.93 7.85
CA ALA A 201 -5.75 -10.75 6.89
C ALA A 201 -6.12 -12.23 7.09
N THR A 202 -7.20 -12.67 6.45
CA THR A 202 -7.72 -14.03 6.60
C THR A 202 -7.01 -15.05 5.72
N GLU A 203 -6.25 -14.59 4.71
CA GLU A 203 -5.57 -15.40 3.70
C GLU A 203 -4.11 -15.71 4.08
N ALA A 204 -3.72 -15.45 5.33
CA ALA A 204 -2.35 -15.68 5.79
C ALA A 204 -2.01 -17.18 5.79
N SER A 205 -0.92 -17.55 5.13
CA SER A 205 -0.42 -18.95 5.08
C SER A 205 -0.01 -19.48 6.45
N VAL A 206 0.33 -18.60 7.38
CA VAL A 206 0.63 -18.90 8.79
C VAL A 206 -0.24 -18.01 9.66
N GLY A 207 -1.35 -18.55 10.15
CA GLY A 207 -2.42 -17.79 10.80
C GLY A 207 -2.04 -17.04 12.08
N LEU A 208 -1.00 -17.49 12.81
CA LEU A 208 -0.53 -16.83 14.04
C LEU A 208 0.78 -16.05 13.83
N ASN A 209 1.03 -15.58 12.61
CA ASN A 209 2.21 -14.76 12.32
C ASN A 209 1.87 -13.27 12.32
N PRO A 210 2.32 -12.48 13.32
CA PRO A 210 2.00 -11.06 13.43
C PRO A 210 2.84 -10.16 12.50
N PHE A 211 3.78 -10.71 11.74
CA PHE A 211 4.68 -9.89 10.93
C PHE A 211 4.07 -9.42 9.63
N ALA A 212 3.23 -10.26 8.99
CA ALA A 212 2.55 -9.90 7.74
C ALA A 212 1.33 -9.03 8.04
N VAL A 213 1.31 -7.80 7.56
CA VAL A 213 0.14 -6.92 7.66
C VAL A 213 -0.19 -6.31 6.31
N GLN A 214 -1.46 -6.09 6.06
CA GLN A 214 -1.96 -5.26 4.97
C GLN A 214 -2.00 -3.80 5.41
N GLY A 215 -1.89 -2.86 4.47
CA GLY A 215 -1.99 -1.46 4.84
C GLY A 215 -2.09 -0.51 3.66
N PRO A 216 -2.43 0.75 3.95
CA PRO A 216 -2.66 1.78 2.95
C PRO A 216 -1.37 2.45 2.48
N MET A 217 -1.43 2.91 1.23
CA MET A 217 -0.45 3.83 0.64
C MET A 217 -1.18 4.98 -0.07
N GLY A 218 -0.65 6.19 0.07
CA GLY A 218 -1.18 7.41 -0.53
C GLY A 218 -0.08 8.44 -0.79
N ARG A 219 -0.39 9.52 -1.50
CA ARG A 219 0.60 10.57 -1.77
C ARG A 219 0.88 11.46 -0.56
N ASN A 220 -0.08 11.56 0.33
CA ASN A 220 0.01 12.31 1.58
C ASN A 220 -0.63 11.54 2.74
N VAL A 221 -0.53 12.08 3.95
CA VAL A 221 -1.03 11.43 5.17
C VAL A 221 -2.56 11.34 5.17
N ALA A 222 -3.26 12.35 4.66
CA ALA A 222 -4.72 12.37 4.64
C ALA A 222 -5.29 11.30 3.70
N ASP A 223 -4.70 11.15 2.50
CA ASP A 223 -5.06 10.10 1.56
C ASP A 223 -4.80 8.70 2.15
N THR A 224 -3.62 8.53 2.78
CA THR A 224 -3.26 7.26 3.44
C THR A 224 -4.24 6.91 4.56
N TYR A 225 -4.66 7.91 5.33
CA TYR A 225 -5.64 7.74 6.40
C TYR A 225 -7.03 7.39 5.87
N LEU A 226 -7.48 8.04 4.79
CA LEU A 226 -8.75 7.73 4.14
C LEU A 226 -8.81 6.25 3.72
N LEU A 227 -7.74 5.73 3.12
CA LEU A 227 -7.68 4.32 2.74
C LEU A 227 -7.58 3.40 3.98
N LEU A 228 -6.86 3.83 5.04
CA LEU A 228 -6.82 3.07 6.29
C LEU A 228 -8.22 2.89 6.89
N GLN A 229 -9.00 3.97 6.97
CA GLN A 229 -10.38 3.91 7.50
C GLN A 229 -11.25 2.90 6.75
N ALA A 230 -11.07 2.78 5.43
CA ALA A 230 -11.77 1.82 4.60
C ALA A 230 -11.28 0.36 4.75
N GLN A 231 -10.06 0.16 5.23
CA GLN A 231 -9.47 -1.16 5.43
C GLN A 231 -9.64 -1.68 6.86
N VAL A 232 -9.90 -0.80 7.83
CA VAL A 232 -10.08 -1.18 9.23
C VAL A 232 -11.43 -1.85 9.41
N ASN A 233 -11.40 -3.12 9.76
CA ASN A 233 -12.61 -3.90 9.98
C ASN A 233 -12.36 -4.95 11.07
N LEU A 234 -13.44 -5.51 11.61
CA LEU A 234 -13.41 -6.65 12.50
C LEU A 234 -13.72 -7.92 11.70
N ASN A 235 -12.78 -8.86 11.67
CA ASN A 235 -12.99 -10.15 11.04
C ASN A 235 -12.62 -11.29 11.98
N ARG A 236 -13.60 -12.13 12.33
CA ARG A 236 -13.43 -13.26 13.27
C ARG A 236 -12.53 -14.38 12.74
N MET A 237 -12.21 -14.38 11.45
CA MET A 237 -11.32 -15.35 10.84
C MET A 237 -9.84 -14.94 10.96
N ASP A 238 -9.55 -13.67 11.31
CA ASP A 238 -8.22 -13.22 11.64
C ASP A 238 -7.99 -13.32 13.16
N PRO A 239 -7.05 -14.17 13.62
CA PRO A 239 -6.79 -14.38 15.05
C PRO A 239 -6.25 -13.14 15.77
N PHE A 240 -5.76 -12.15 15.05
CA PHE A 240 -5.28 -10.87 15.58
C PHE A 240 -6.36 -9.78 15.60
N SER A 241 -7.47 -9.97 14.90
CA SER A 241 -8.56 -9.00 14.88
C SER A 241 -9.21 -8.93 16.25
N SER A 242 -9.16 -7.75 16.89
CA SER A 242 -9.66 -7.55 18.25
C SER A 242 -11.12 -7.11 18.25
N PHE A 243 -11.87 -7.58 19.25
CA PHE A 243 -13.25 -7.15 19.52
C PHE A 243 -13.34 -5.80 20.24
N ASP A 244 -12.23 -5.27 20.73
CA ASP A 244 -12.20 -3.94 21.29
C ASP A 244 -12.52 -2.94 20.18
N SER A 245 -13.54 -2.12 20.40
CA SER A 245 -13.99 -1.13 19.42
C SER A 245 -12.83 -0.20 19.06
N ILE A 246 -12.28 -0.38 17.86
CA ILE A 246 -11.28 0.53 17.31
C ILE A 246 -12.04 1.78 16.87
N SER A 247 -12.01 2.81 17.70
CA SER A 247 -12.53 4.11 17.31
C SER A 247 -11.50 4.83 16.44
N MET A 248 -11.70 4.78 15.13
CA MET A 248 -10.94 5.63 14.21
C MET A 248 -11.52 7.03 14.23
N PRO A 249 -10.72 8.08 14.49
CA PRO A 249 -11.17 9.47 14.34
C PRO A 249 -11.73 9.70 12.93
N GLN A 250 -12.82 10.43 12.81
CA GLN A 250 -13.38 10.77 11.48
C GLN A 250 -12.44 11.68 10.69
N GLU A 251 -11.73 12.56 11.38
CA GLU A 251 -10.78 13.51 10.80
C GLU A 251 -9.42 13.39 11.49
N LEU A 252 -8.36 13.67 10.73
CA LEU A 252 -7.02 13.81 11.29
C LEU A 252 -6.94 15.13 12.09
N ILE A 253 -6.66 15.00 13.37
CA ILE A 253 -6.43 16.14 14.26
C ILE A 253 -4.93 16.29 14.48
N GLY A 254 -4.41 17.50 14.35
CA GLY A 254 -3.01 17.79 14.64
C GLY A 254 -2.69 17.50 16.11
N ALA A 255 -1.63 16.74 16.37
CA ALA A 255 -1.18 16.46 17.72
C ALA A 255 -0.35 17.61 18.29
N ASP A 256 -0.55 17.96 19.57
CA ASP A 256 0.34 18.82 20.32
C ASP A 256 1.62 18.04 20.70
N LEU A 257 2.69 18.31 19.98
CA LEU A 257 3.97 17.64 20.17
C LEU A 257 4.72 18.14 21.42
N SER A 258 4.35 19.29 21.99
CA SER A 258 5.04 19.92 23.12
C SER A 258 5.02 19.06 24.39
N ASN A 259 4.11 18.11 24.49
CA ASN A 259 3.98 17.15 25.59
C ASN A 259 4.59 15.78 25.30
N ILE A 260 5.06 15.54 24.07
CA ILE A 260 5.60 14.26 23.62
C ILE A 260 7.11 14.24 23.76
N LYS A 261 7.66 13.12 24.30
CA LYS A 261 9.08 12.83 24.26
C LYS A 261 9.39 12.07 22.97
N MET A 262 10.42 12.47 22.25
CA MET A 262 10.88 11.81 21.02
C MET A 262 12.27 11.19 21.27
N ALA A 263 12.45 9.94 20.82
CA ALA A 263 13.76 9.36 20.60
C ALA A 263 14.01 9.20 19.09
N TYR A 264 15.26 9.33 18.67
CA TYR A 264 15.64 9.11 17.27
C TYR A 264 16.97 8.38 17.17
N SER A 265 17.10 7.55 16.12
CA SER A 265 18.32 6.87 15.76
C SER A 265 18.54 6.93 14.25
N PRO A 266 19.75 7.26 13.77
CA PRO A 266 20.05 7.28 12.34
C PRO A 266 20.24 5.88 11.74
N ASP A 267 20.58 4.87 12.54
CA ASP A 267 20.97 3.53 12.09
C ASP A 267 20.53 2.40 13.05
N LEU A 268 19.75 2.71 14.08
CA LEU A 268 19.27 1.78 15.11
C LEU A 268 20.39 0.99 15.81
N GLY A 269 21.64 1.48 15.73
CA GLY A 269 22.82 0.82 16.28
C GLY A 269 23.27 -0.45 15.55
N CYS A 270 22.53 -0.91 14.53
CA CYS A 270 22.80 -2.18 13.85
C CYS A 270 22.66 -2.14 12.32
N ALA A 271 22.02 -1.11 11.75
CA ALA A 271 21.80 -1.03 10.31
C ALA A 271 22.94 -0.28 9.59
N PRO A 272 23.49 -0.81 8.47
CA PRO A 272 24.41 -0.05 7.64
C PRO A 272 23.65 1.05 6.92
N VAL A 273 23.96 2.31 7.19
CA VAL A 273 23.33 3.48 6.57
C VAL A 273 24.40 4.33 5.86
N ASP A 274 24.14 4.69 4.62
CA ASP A 274 25.01 5.59 3.86
C ASP A 274 25.18 6.94 4.56
N ASN A 275 26.39 7.52 4.48
CA ASN A 275 26.74 8.77 5.18
C ASN A 275 25.89 9.95 4.73
N GLU A 276 25.51 10.04 3.45
CA GLU A 276 24.65 11.10 2.92
C GLU A 276 23.24 10.97 3.50
N ILE A 277 22.70 9.76 3.57
CA ILE A 277 21.40 9.48 4.19
C ILE A 277 21.42 9.81 5.67
N LYS A 278 22.48 9.39 6.39
CA LYS A 278 22.68 9.68 7.82
C LYS A 278 22.73 11.18 8.10
N SER A 279 23.50 11.93 7.33
CA SER A 279 23.61 13.39 7.47
C SER A 279 22.30 14.09 7.13
N THR A 280 21.61 13.67 6.08
CA THR A 280 20.30 14.20 5.71
C THR A 280 19.26 13.95 6.79
N PHE A 281 19.22 12.74 7.36
CA PHE A 281 18.34 12.40 8.49
C PHE A 281 18.59 13.31 9.70
N LEU A 282 19.84 13.45 10.14
CA LEU A 282 20.20 14.27 11.29
C LEU A 282 19.86 15.75 11.06
N ASN A 283 20.08 16.27 9.84
CA ASN A 283 19.66 17.61 9.45
C ASN A 283 18.14 17.79 9.59
N LYS A 284 17.35 16.84 9.09
CA LYS A 284 15.87 16.90 9.19
C LYS A 284 15.42 16.82 10.65
N VAL A 285 16.00 15.94 11.46
CA VAL A 285 15.72 15.88 12.90
C VAL A 285 16.00 17.22 13.56
N SER A 286 17.10 17.89 13.22
CA SER A 286 17.45 19.19 13.81
C SER A 286 16.42 20.29 13.55
N THR A 287 15.67 20.22 12.43
CA THR A 287 14.67 21.23 12.05
C THR A 287 13.37 21.14 12.84
N PHE A 288 13.00 19.96 13.35
CA PHE A 288 11.71 19.78 14.02
C PHE A 288 11.78 19.29 15.46
N LYS A 289 12.94 18.84 15.95
CA LYS A 289 13.10 18.28 17.32
C LYS A 289 12.69 19.28 18.43
N SER A 290 12.75 20.57 18.17
CA SER A 290 12.32 21.61 19.11
C SER A 290 10.81 21.66 19.36
N ASN A 291 10.01 21.02 18.51
CA ASN A 291 8.56 20.93 18.69
C ASN A 291 8.16 19.93 19.80
N PHE A 292 9.09 19.06 20.22
CA PHE A 292 8.84 18.04 21.23
C PHE A 292 9.27 18.51 22.63
N LYS A 293 8.61 17.97 23.66
CA LYS A 293 8.99 18.22 25.07
C LYS A 293 10.45 17.89 25.35
N LYS A 294 10.94 16.81 24.77
CA LYS A 294 12.33 16.34 24.88
C LYS A 294 12.64 15.52 23.64
N SER A 295 13.87 15.63 23.13
CA SER A 295 14.33 14.89 21.96
C SER A 295 15.74 14.39 22.20
N ASP A 296 15.90 13.07 22.34
CA ASP A 296 17.19 12.42 22.61
C ASP A 296 17.55 11.47 21.46
N GLN A 297 18.83 11.40 21.14
CA GLN A 297 19.32 10.26 20.37
C GLN A 297 19.40 9.05 21.30
N ALA A 298 18.82 7.94 20.89
CA ALA A 298 18.84 6.70 21.64
C ALA A 298 18.81 5.51 20.69
N GLU A 299 19.60 4.49 21.03
CA GLU A 299 19.64 3.25 20.27
C GLU A 299 18.80 2.19 21.00
N PRO A 300 17.81 1.60 20.32
CA PRO A 300 17.10 0.44 20.88
C PRO A 300 18.04 -0.78 20.95
N ASP A 301 17.81 -1.66 21.92
CA ASP A 301 18.49 -2.94 21.96
C ASP A 301 17.94 -3.89 20.90
N PHE A 302 18.69 -4.06 19.83
CA PHE A 302 18.39 -5.01 18.75
C PHE A 302 19.38 -6.17 18.69
N LEU A 303 19.91 -6.58 19.85
CA LEU A 303 20.71 -7.81 19.94
C LEU A 303 19.92 -8.98 19.33
N ASP A 304 20.54 -9.74 18.45
CA ASP A 304 19.94 -10.88 17.73
C ASP A 304 18.76 -10.58 16.77
N VAL A 305 18.41 -9.32 16.51
CA VAL A 305 17.29 -9.00 15.61
C VAL A 305 17.42 -9.66 14.24
N HIS A 306 18.62 -9.74 13.67
CA HIS A 306 18.86 -10.36 12.38
C HIS A 306 18.56 -11.87 12.41
N ASN A 307 19.09 -12.58 13.42
CA ASN A 307 18.83 -14.00 13.61
C ASN A 307 17.35 -14.29 13.83
N CYS A 308 16.68 -13.53 14.69
CA CYS A 308 15.24 -13.67 14.93
C CYS A 308 14.44 -13.47 13.64
N PHE A 309 14.78 -12.44 12.86
CA PHE A 309 14.08 -12.16 11.59
C PHE A 309 14.30 -13.28 10.57
N GLU A 310 15.53 -13.76 10.39
CA GLU A 310 15.86 -14.84 9.45
C GLU A 310 15.14 -16.14 9.79
N VAL A 311 15.09 -16.53 11.06
CA VAL A 311 14.42 -17.77 11.52
C VAL A 311 12.90 -17.68 11.26
N ILE A 312 12.27 -16.57 11.71
CA ILE A 312 10.81 -16.41 11.55
C ILE A 312 10.43 -16.30 10.07
N ARG A 313 11.21 -15.57 9.30
CA ARG A 313 11.02 -15.44 7.86
C ARG A 313 11.21 -16.77 7.15
N GLY A 314 12.27 -17.51 7.47
CA GLY A 314 12.55 -18.84 6.93
C GLY A 314 11.40 -19.80 7.19
N PHE A 315 10.87 -19.85 8.41
CA PHE A 315 9.71 -20.66 8.76
C PHE A 315 8.46 -20.31 7.92
N ASN A 316 8.18 -19.03 7.74
CA ASN A 316 7.05 -18.57 6.93
C ASN A 316 7.17 -19.00 5.46
N TYR A 317 8.37 -18.93 4.87
CA TYR A 317 8.58 -19.37 3.48
C TYR A 317 8.57 -20.88 3.31
N VAL A 318 9.05 -21.64 4.28
CA VAL A 318 8.93 -23.11 4.27
C VAL A 318 7.45 -23.50 4.19
N CYS A 319 6.59 -22.92 5.03
CA CYS A 319 5.15 -23.17 4.98
C CYS A 319 4.55 -22.82 3.61
N LEU A 320 4.88 -21.65 3.07
CA LEU A 320 4.39 -21.19 1.77
C LEU A 320 4.81 -22.15 0.63
N LEU A 321 6.08 -22.57 0.60
CA LEU A 321 6.62 -23.42 -0.46
C LEU A 321 6.06 -24.85 -0.40
N TYR A 322 5.83 -25.39 0.79
CA TYR A 322 5.25 -26.75 0.93
C TYR A 322 3.75 -26.81 0.57
N THR A 323 3.05 -25.68 0.65
CA THR A 323 1.61 -25.62 0.34
C THR A 323 1.32 -25.13 -1.08
N SER A 324 2.31 -24.59 -1.77
CA SER A 324 2.17 -24.13 -3.16
C SER A 324 2.43 -25.27 -4.14
N PRO A 325 1.71 -25.34 -5.28
CA PRO A 325 2.02 -26.28 -6.34
C PRO A 325 3.46 -26.09 -6.80
N SER A 326 4.28 -27.13 -6.67
CA SER A 326 5.67 -27.07 -7.09
C SER A 326 5.80 -27.37 -8.59
N PRO A 327 6.61 -26.62 -9.34
CA PRO A 327 6.90 -26.98 -10.73
C PRO A 327 7.76 -28.25 -10.86
N ARG A 328 8.11 -28.89 -9.74
CA ARG A 328 8.84 -30.17 -9.70
C ARG A 328 7.92 -31.38 -9.52
N ASP A 329 6.66 -31.16 -9.19
CA ASP A 329 5.61 -32.16 -9.08
C ASP A 329 4.75 -32.15 -10.34
#